data_1ad70261fc3d8850fd2508fb48ec2c0e
#
_entry.id   1ad70261fc3d8850fd2508fb48ec2c0e
#
_cell.length_a   1.000
_cell.length_b   1.000
_cell.length_c   1.000
_cell.angle_alpha   90.00
_cell.angle_beta   90.00
_cell.angle_gamma   90.00
#
_symmetry.space_group_name_H-M   'P 1'
#
loop_
_entity.id
_entity.type
_entity.pdbx_description
1 polymer ?
#
loop_
_entity_poly.entity_id
_entity_poly.type
_entity_poly.pdbx_seq_one_letter_code
_entity_poly.pdbx_strand_id
1 'polypeptide(L)'
;MRSRLEFFFDCSSPWTYLAFHRIQPIAAEVGAEILWRPILVGGVFNSINQDVYTERAKIGDRLAEGQASAAGRKARYYFKDLADWSRLTGLAIGQPPVFPVNSVKVMRACYVAAEHDRLVAFARAAFEAYWGELKDISQDDVVASIARRAGLDEREILEKIVTPHYKQKLRDATDELMARGGFGSPTIFVEGDDLYFGNDRLEVVADALRRRSNASVERSIIQEAEA
;
A
#
# COMPACT_ATOMS: atom_id res chain seq x y z
N MET A 1 26.17 0.48 4.43
CA MET A 1 24.94 1.28 4.13
C MET A 1 23.75 0.57 4.76
N ARG A 2 22.72 1.31 5.24
CA ARG A 2 21.48 0.66 5.73
C ARG A 2 20.78 0.01 4.56
N SER A 3 20.26 -1.21 4.75
CA SER A 3 19.39 -1.86 3.78
C SER A 3 18.15 -1.01 3.53
N ARG A 4 17.64 -1.02 2.30
CA ARG A 4 16.51 -0.17 1.88
C ARG A 4 15.50 -0.98 1.10
N LEU A 5 14.23 -0.71 1.36
CA LEU A 5 13.12 -1.22 0.56
C LEU A 5 12.23 -0.08 0.07
N GLU A 6 11.63 -0.25 -1.09
CA GLU A 6 10.58 0.61 -1.62
C GLU A 6 9.23 -0.08 -1.47
N PHE A 7 8.28 0.60 -0.86
CA PHE A 7 6.94 0.08 -0.63
C PHE A 7 5.91 0.87 -1.45
N PHE A 8 5.52 0.29 -2.58
CA PHE A 8 4.49 0.86 -3.46
C PHE A 8 3.11 0.48 -2.96
N PHE A 9 2.26 1.50 -2.70
CA PHE A 9 1.01 1.29 -2.00
C PHE A 9 -0.14 2.18 -2.49
N ASP A 10 -1.37 1.65 -2.35
CA ASP A 10 -2.61 2.39 -2.51
C ASP A 10 -3.57 2.04 -1.36
N CYS A 11 -4.15 3.06 -0.73
CA CYS A 11 -5.05 2.90 0.42
C CYS A 11 -6.37 2.16 0.07
N SER A 12 -6.69 1.99 -1.19
CA SER A 12 -7.88 1.25 -1.64
C SER A 12 -7.74 -0.28 -1.61
N SER A 13 -6.57 -0.81 -1.20
CA SER A 13 -6.33 -2.25 -1.09
C SER A 13 -6.27 -2.71 0.38
N PRO A 14 -7.08 -3.69 0.82
CA PRO A 14 -7.02 -4.21 2.18
C PRO A 14 -5.73 -5.02 2.43
N TRP A 15 -5.21 -5.68 1.40
CA TRP A 15 -3.94 -6.39 1.47
C TRP A 15 -2.77 -5.44 1.66
N THR A 16 -2.87 -4.24 1.08
CA THR A 16 -1.90 -3.17 1.30
C THR A 16 -2.01 -2.60 2.71
N TYR A 17 -3.21 -2.46 3.26
CA TYR A 17 -3.42 -2.04 4.65
C TYR A 17 -2.72 -3.00 5.63
N LEU A 18 -2.93 -4.30 5.47
CA LEU A 18 -2.23 -5.33 6.26
C LEU A 18 -0.72 -5.24 6.11
N ALA A 19 -0.22 -5.20 4.87
CA ALA A 19 1.21 -5.14 4.60
C ALA A 19 1.85 -3.85 5.12
N PHE A 20 1.17 -2.71 5.01
CA PHE A 20 1.63 -1.42 5.52
C PHE A 20 1.91 -1.45 7.02
N HIS A 21 1.05 -2.10 7.81
CA HIS A 21 1.27 -2.25 9.24
C HIS A 21 2.37 -3.26 9.57
N ARG A 22 2.41 -4.38 8.86
CA ARG A 22 3.32 -5.50 9.14
C ARG A 22 4.76 -5.24 8.69
N ILE A 23 4.97 -4.49 7.61
CA ILE A 23 6.31 -4.21 7.09
C ILE A 23 7.14 -3.29 8.02
N GLN A 24 6.49 -2.41 8.78
CA GLN A 24 7.18 -1.45 9.65
C GLN A 24 8.01 -2.12 10.74
N PRO A 25 7.47 -3.04 11.57
CA PRO A 25 8.29 -3.76 12.55
C PRO A 25 9.35 -4.65 11.89
N ILE A 26 9.07 -5.25 10.73
CA ILE A 26 10.04 -6.06 9.99
C ILE A 26 11.25 -5.21 9.57
N ALA A 27 11.01 -4.05 8.97
CA ALA A 27 12.09 -3.15 8.57
C ALA A 27 12.87 -2.62 9.77
N ALA A 28 12.18 -2.29 10.87
CA ALA A 28 12.82 -1.83 12.10
C ALA A 28 13.73 -2.90 12.72
N GLU A 29 13.32 -4.17 12.74
CA GLU A 29 14.11 -5.29 13.29
C GLU A 29 15.47 -5.43 12.59
N VAL A 30 15.51 -5.22 11.27
CA VAL A 30 16.74 -5.35 10.48
C VAL A 30 17.44 -4.01 10.22
N GLY A 31 16.92 -2.91 10.78
CA GLY A 31 17.45 -1.56 10.58
C GLY A 31 17.33 -1.05 9.14
N ALA A 32 16.37 -1.57 8.37
CA ALA A 32 16.13 -1.15 7.00
C ALA A 32 15.28 0.14 6.92
N GLU A 33 15.58 0.97 5.93
CA GLU A 33 14.79 2.14 5.57
C GLU A 33 13.63 1.76 4.65
N ILE A 34 12.43 2.29 4.90
CA ILE A 34 11.28 2.15 4.01
C ILE A 34 11.10 3.44 3.21
N LEU A 35 11.23 3.35 1.91
CA LEU A 35 10.82 4.40 0.98
C LEU A 35 9.36 4.18 0.58
N TRP A 36 8.50 5.03 1.09
CA TRP A 36 7.08 4.97 0.81
C TRP A 36 6.75 5.56 -0.56
N ARG A 37 6.11 4.78 -1.42
CA ARG A 37 5.82 5.12 -2.81
C ARG A 37 4.30 5.06 -3.07
N PRO A 38 3.57 6.16 -2.82
CA PRO A 38 2.15 6.23 -3.16
C PRO A 38 1.91 6.04 -4.65
N ILE A 39 0.98 5.15 -5.03
CA ILE A 39 0.59 4.88 -6.42
C ILE A 39 -0.93 4.88 -6.57
N LEU A 40 -1.39 4.80 -7.80
CA LEU A 40 -2.80 4.58 -8.12
C LEU A 40 -3.00 3.17 -8.67
N VAL A 41 -3.45 2.23 -7.84
CA VAL A 41 -3.66 0.84 -8.27
C VAL A 41 -4.72 0.69 -9.37
N GLY A 42 -5.71 1.57 -9.39
CA GLY A 42 -6.67 1.65 -10.48
C GLY A 42 -6.03 2.01 -11.81
N GLY A 43 -4.99 2.86 -11.80
CA GLY A 43 -4.18 3.17 -13.00
C GLY A 43 -3.41 1.94 -13.49
N VAL A 44 -2.82 1.17 -12.58
CA VAL A 44 -2.13 -0.10 -12.89
C VAL A 44 -3.11 -1.09 -13.55
N PHE A 45 -4.28 -1.32 -12.94
CA PHE A 45 -5.26 -2.27 -13.49
C PHE A 45 -5.80 -1.82 -14.85
N ASN A 46 -6.10 -0.54 -15.04
CA ASN A 46 -6.56 -0.03 -16.33
C ASN A 46 -5.52 -0.20 -17.46
N SER A 47 -4.24 -0.17 -17.10
CA SER A 47 -3.15 -0.28 -18.08
C SER A 47 -2.78 -1.71 -18.42
N ILE A 48 -2.73 -2.62 -17.43
CA ILE A 48 -2.18 -3.96 -17.61
C ILE A 48 -3.16 -5.11 -17.30
N ASN A 49 -4.28 -4.85 -16.63
CA ASN A 49 -5.25 -5.88 -16.26
C ASN A 49 -6.65 -5.32 -16.00
N GLN A 50 -7.32 -4.88 -17.04
CA GLN A 50 -8.66 -4.27 -16.97
C GLN A 50 -9.74 -5.21 -16.36
N ASP A 51 -9.60 -6.52 -16.52
CA ASP A 51 -10.56 -7.50 -16.02
C ASP A 51 -10.60 -7.52 -14.47
N VAL A 52 -9.47 -7.26 -13.80
CA VAL A 52 -9.42 -7.24 -12.33
C VAL A 52 -10.35 -6.18 -11.75
N TYR A 53 -10.44 -5.01 -12.36
CA TYR A 53 -11.29 -3.92 -11.85
C TYR A 53 -12.78 -4.27 -12.01
N THR A 54 -13.13 -4.84 -13.16
CA THR A 54 -14.47 -5.30 -13.46
C THR A 54 -14.90 -6.43 -12.51
N GLU A 55 -14.03 -7.39 -12.27
CA GLU A 55 -14.32 -8.51 -11.34
C GLU A 55 -14.41 -8.07 -9.88
N ARG A 56 -13.60 -7.10 -9.47
CA ARG A 56 -13.71 -6.52 -8.12
C ARG A 56 -15.03 -5.77 -7.88
N ALA A 57 -15.51 -5.03 -8.87
CA ALA A 57 -16.80 -4.35 -8.78
C ALA A 57 -17.98 -5.34 -8.60
N LYS A 58 -17.84 -6.57 -9.13
CA LYS A 58 -18.83 -7.64 -9.03
C LYS A 58 -18.70 -8.53 -7.79
N ILE A 59 -17.83 -8.19 -6.83
CA ILE A 59 -17.54 -9.11 -5.72
C ILE A 59 -18.77 -9.43 -4.86
N GLY A 60 -19.69 -8.48 -4.71
CA GLY A 60 -20.98 -8.69 -4.04
C GLY A 60 -21.85 -9.71 -4.75
N ASP A 61 -21.97 -9.59 -6.07
CA ASP A 61 -22.74 -10.53 -6.93
C ASP A 61 -22.10 -11.92 -6.88
N ARG A 62 -20.76 -11.99 -6.97
CA ARG A 62 -20.00 -13.25 -6.83
C ARG A 62 -20.21 -13.90 -5.47
N LEU A 63 -20.28 -13.11 -4.41
CA LEU A 63 -20.56 -13.63 -3.07
C LEU A 63 -21.98 -14.24 -3.01
N ALA A 64 -22.96 -13.62 -3.65
CA ALA A 64 -24.34 -14.13 -3.74
C ALA A 64 -24.46 -15.44 -4.52
N GLU A 65 -23.58 -15.72 -5.50
CA GLU A 65 -23.51 -17.01 -6.20
C GLU A 65 -23.15 -18.17 -5.25
N GLY A 66 -22.51 -17.87 -4.11
CA GLY A 66 -22.19 -18.84 -3.06
C GLY A 66 -21.24 -19.93 -3.54
N GLN A 67 -21.60 -21.21 -3.26
CA GLN A 67 -20.77 -22.36 -3.66
C GLN A 67 -21.10 -22.90 -5.06
N ALA A 68 -22.10 -22.34 -5.74
CA ALA A 68 -22.55 -22.81 -7.05
C ALA A 68 -21.51 -22.57 -8.14
N SER A 69 -20.70 -21.50 -8.03
CA SER A 69 -19.67 -21.15 -9.01
C SER A 69 -18.26 -21.12 -8.42
N ALA A 70 -17.24 -21.25 -9.27
CA ALA A 70 -15.86 -21.07 -8.88
C ALA A 70 -15.58 -19.61 -8.41
N ALA A 71 -16.22 -18.63 -9.03
CA ALA A 71 -16.12 -17.22 -8.66
C ALA A 71 -16.72 -16.96 -7.28
N GLY A 72 -17.89 -17.53 -6.98
CA GLY A 72 -18.53 -17.44 -5.66
C GLY A 72 -17.69 -18.08 -4.56
N ARG A 73 -17.08 -19.25 -4.83
CA ARG A 73 -16.16 -19.90 -3.88
C ARG A 73 -14.94 -19.02 -3.58
N LYS A 74 -14.33 -18.40 -4.62
CA LYS A 74 -13.19 -17.47 -4.47
C LYS A 74 -13.59 -16.22 -3.68
N ALA A 75 -14.77 -15.65 -3.94
CA ALA A 75 -15.28 -14.50 -3.20
C ALA A 75 -15.48 -14.83 -1.72
N ARG A 76 -16.08 -15.96 -1.39
CA ARG A 76 -16.21 -16.42 0.02
C ARG A 76 -14.88 -16.63 0.71
N TYR A 77 -13.92 -17.24 0.01
CA TYR A 77 -12.56 -17.41 0.55
C TYR A 77 -11.90 -16.03 0.80
N TYR A 78 -12.02 -15.09 -0.14
CA TYR A 78 -11.49 -13.74 0.01
C TYR A 78 -11.98 -13.05 1.28
N PHE A 79 -13.27 -13.08 1.57
CA PHE A 79 -13.82 -12.48 2.79
C PHE A 79 -13.40 -13.22 4.06
N LYS A 80 -13.34 -14.56 4.00
CA LYS A 80 -12.83 -15.37 5.11
C LYS A 80 -11.37 -15.04 5.41
N ASP A 81 -10.54 -14.96 4.39
CA ASP A 81 -9.11 -14.67 4.52
C ASP A 81 -8.87 -13.27 5.10
N LEU A 82 -9.60 -12.26 4.63
CA LEU A 82 -9.56 -10.92 5.24
C LEU A 82 -9.98 -10.93 6.72
N ALA A 83 -11.01 -11.69 7.08
CA ALA A 83 -11.46 -11.80 8.46
C ALA A 83 -10.40 -12.49 9.34
N ASP A 84 -9.73 -13.52 8.84
CA ASP A 84 -8.64 -14.18 9.55
C ASP A 84 -7.44 -13.25 9.77
N TRP A 85 -7.05 -12.50 8.74
CA TRP A 85 -5.99 -11.50 8.85
C TRP A 85 -6.35 -10.34 9.78
N SER A 86 -7.59 -9.86 9.73
CA SER A 86 -8.11 -8.85 10.67
C SER A 86 -7.97 -9.32 12.12
N ARG A 87 -8.42 -10.54 12.42
CA ARG A 87 -8.30 -11.14 13.75
C ARG A 87 -6.83 -11.34 14.17
N LEU A 88 -5.98 -11.81 13.26
CA LEU A 88 -4.56 -12.08 13.55
C LEU A 88 -3.78 -10.79 13.84
N THR A 89 -4.07 -9.71 13.10
CA THR A 89 -3.35 -8.44 13.20
C THR A 89 -3.99 -7.45 14.16
N GLY A 90 -5.23 -7.68 14.59
CA GLY A 90 -6.02 -6.74 15.38
C GLY A 90 -6.51 -5.52 14.60
N LEU A 91 -6.29 -5.47 13.28
CA LEU A 91 -6.75 -4.36 12.43
C LEU A 91 -8.23 -4.53 12.09
N ALA A 92 -9.03 -3.49 12.27
CA ALA A 92 -10.42 -3.48 11.83
C ALA A 92 -10.47 -3.40 10.29
N ILE A 93 -11.05 -4.43 9.65
CA ILE A 93 -11.22 -4.50 8.20
C ILE A 93 -12.65 -4.90 7.90
N GLY A 94 -13.45 -3.95 7.41
CA GLY A 94 -14.80 -4.18 6.93
C GLY A 94 -14.91 -4.03 5.42
N GLN A 95 -16.11 -4.25 4.88
CA GLN A 95 -16.41 -4.02 3.46
C GLN A 95 -17.00 -2.61 3.31
N PRO A 96 -16.27 -1.65 2.73
CA PRO A 96 -16.79 -0.31 2.52
C PRO A 96 -17.99 -0.30 1.56
N PRO A 97 -18.99 0.59 1.80
CA PRO A 97 -20.16 0.68 0.92
C PRO A 97 -19.81 1.18 -0.50
N VAL A 98 -18.73 1.95 -0.63
CA VAL A 98 -18.17 2.39 -1.91
C VAL A 98 -16.93 1.56 -2.20
N PHE A 99 -17.10 0.52 -3.02
CA PHE A 99 -15.99 -0.36 -3.43
C PHE A 99 -16.18 -0.81 -4.89
N PRO A 100 -15.18 -0.67 -5.78
CA PRO A 100 -13.91 0.02 -5.59
C PRO A 100 -14.06 1.54 -5.37
N VAL A 101 -13.16 2.14 -4.59
CA VAL A 101 -13.15 3.57 -4.32
C VAL A 101 -12.16 4.30 -5.23
N ASN A 102 -12.45 5.56 -5.54
CA ASN A 102 -11.50 6.47 -6.17
C ASN A 102 -10.52 7.03 -5.12
N SER A 103 -9.34 6.43 -4.99
CA SER A 103 -8.31 6.81 -4.02
C SER A 103 -7.43 7.99 -4.45
N VAL A 104 -7.64 8.58 -5.63
CA VAL A 104 -6.75 9.60 -6.24
C VAL A 104 -6.43 10.75 -5.29
N LYS A 105 -7.43 11.30 -4.58
CA LYS A 105 -7.23 12.43 -3.67
C LYS A 105 -6.33 12.05 -2.49
N VAL A 106 -6.63 10.93 -1.85
CA VAL A 106 -5.87 10.43 -0.72
C VAL A 106 -4.43 10.08 -1.12
N MET A 107 -4.24 9.43 -2.28
CA MET A 107 -2.90 9.07 -2.73
C MET A 107 -2.04 10.29 -3.11
N ARG A 108 -2.65 11.36 -3.66
CA ARG A 108 -1.97 12.65 -3.85
C ARG A 108 -1.65 13.32 -2.51
N ALA A 109 -2.57 13.25 -1.55
CA ALA A 109 -2.36 13.81 -0.21
C ALA A 109 -1.20 13.12 0.55
N CYS A 110 -0.92 11.85 0.29
CA CYS A 110 0.27 11.19 0.81
C CYS A 110 1.57 11.90 0.38
N TYR A 111 1.64 12.45 -0.84
CA TYR A 111 2.81 13.22 -1.27
C TYR A 111 2.92 14.58 -0.57
N VAL A 112 1.80 15.26 -0.32
CA VAL A 112 1.79 16.48 0.49
C VAL A 112 2.21 16.17 1.92
N ALA A 113 1.68 15.10 2.50
CA ALA A 113 2.02 14.66 3.85
C ALA A 113 3.52 14.29 3.98
N ALA A 114 4.14 13.78 2.91
CA ALA A 114 5.57 13.49 2.88
C ALA A 114 6.44 14.75 3.03
N GLU A 115 6.00 15.90 2.51
CA GLU A 115 6.71 17.18 2.64
C GLU A 115 6.76 17.70 4.08
N HIS A 116 5.89 17.18 4.95
CA HIS A 116 5.79 17.50 6.37
C HIS A 116 6.25 16.35 7.29
N ASP A 117 6.91 15.31 6.76
CA ASP A 117 7.29 14.10 7.48
C ASP A 117 6.10 13.37 8.14
N ARG A 118 4.90 13.47 7.52
CA ARG A 118 3.63 12.92 8.03
C ARG A 118 3.02 11.84 7.15
N LEU A 119 3.72 11.37 6.10
CA LEU A 119 3.18 10.38 5.16
C LEU A 119 2.66 9.13 5.88
N VAL A 120 3.43 8.55 6.79
CA VAL A 120 3.04 7.31 7.50
C VAL A 120 1.81 7.54 8.37
N ALA A 121 1.74 8.67 9.09
CA ALA A 121 0.59 9.02 9.91
C ALA A 121 -0.66 9.26 9.05
N PHE A 122 -0.52 9.95 7.92
CA PHE A 122 -1.61 10.21 6.98
C PHE A 122 -2.12 8.92 6.33
N ALA A 123 -1.22 8.09 5.79
CA ALA A 123 -1.59 6.84 5.16
C ALA A 123 -2.28 5.88 6.14
N ARG A 124 -1.80 5.79 7.40
CA ARG A 124 -2.46 5.02 8.46
C ARG A 124 -3.88 5.50 8.69
N ALA A 125 -4.08 6.81 8.88
CA ALA A 125 -5.41 7.39 9.07
C ALA A 125 -6.33 7.17 7.86
N ALA A 126 -5.78 7.16 6.64
CA ALA A 126 -6.52 6.88 5.42
C ALA A 126 -6.99 5.41 5.34
N PHE A 127 -6.11 4.46 5.64
CA PHE A 127 -6.47 3.05 5.72
C PHE A 127 -7.54 2.79 6.79
N GLU A 128 -7.38 3.36 7.99
CA GLU A 128 -8.35 3.24 9.07
C GLU A 128 -9.71 3.84 8.70
N ALA A 129 -9.72 5.03 8.07
CA ALA A 129 -10.96 5.67 7.63
C ALA A 129 -11.71 4.81 6.59
N TYR A 130 -11.00 4.21 5.63
CA TYR A 130 -11.63 3.43 4.58
C TYR A 130 -12.01 2.03 5.02
N TRP A 131 -11.07 1.27 5.58
CA TRP A 131 -11.28 -0.15 5.92
C TRP A 131 -11.86 -0.37 7.31
N GLY A 132 -11.50 0.48 8.29
CA GLY A 132 -11.96 0.38 9.67
C GLY A 132 -13.28 1.10 9.91
N GLU A 133 -13.39 2.36 9.44
CA GLU A 133 -14.54 3.23 9.66
C GLU A 133 -15.54 3.22 8.48
N LEU A 134 -15.21 2.54 7.40
CA LEU A 134 -16.02 2.36 6.18
C LEU A 134 -16.42 3.68 5.50
N LYS A 135 -15.57 4.71 5.62
CA LYS A 135 -15.77 6.03 5.03
C LYS A 135 -15.36 6.07 3.57
N ASP A 136 -16.06 6.87 2.77
CA ASP A 136 -15.68 7.12 1.37
C ASP A 136 -14.52 8.12 1.30
N ILE A 137 -13.29 7.61 1.12
CA ILE A 137 -12.06 8.42 1.03
C ILE A 137 -11.94 9.22 -0.28
N SER A 138 -12.91 9.18 -1.17
CA SER A 138 -12.99 10.05 -2.33
C SER A 138 -13.56 11.44 -2.01
N GLN A 139 -14.21 11.60 -0.85
CA GLN A 139 -14.89 12.81 -0.44
C GLN A 139 -13.91 13.79 0.24
N ASP A 140 -14.05 15.09 -0.07
CA ASP A 140 -13.13 16.13 0.43
C ASP A 140 -13.18 16.28 1.96
N ASP A 141 -14.35 16.16 2.56
CA ASP A 141 -14.54 16.22 4.00
C ASP A 141 -13.86 15.06 4.74
N VAL A 142 -13.86 13.85 4.13
CA VAL A 142 -13.14 12.68 4.65
C VAL A 142 -11.63 12.89 4.51
N VAL A 143 -11.14 13.38 3.36
CA VAL A 143 -9.71 13.71 3.16
C VAL A 143 -9.26 14.77 4.17
N ALA A 144 -10.06 15.82 4.39
CA ALA A 144 -9.80 16.85 5.39
C ALA A 144 -9.71 16.26 6.81
N SER A 145 -10.64 15.37 7.17
CA SER A 145 -10.61 14.66 8.45
C SER A 145 -9.37 13.82 8.64
N ILE A 146 -8.92 13.10 7.59
CA ILE A 146 -7.69 12.31 7.60
C ILE A 146 -6.48 13.23 7.81
N ALA A 147 -6.42 14.39 7.13
CA ALA A 147 -5.36 15.37 7.28
C ALA A 147 -5.24 15.87 8.73
N ARG A 148 -6.36 16.27 9.35
CA ARG A 148 -6.38 16.70 10.76
C ARG A 148 -5.88 15.60 11.70
N ARG A 149 -6.29 14.35 11.49
CA ARG A 149 -5.82 13.19 12.29
C ARG A 149 -4.31 12.98 12.18
N ALA A 150 -3.75 13.30 11.02
CA ALA A 150 -2.31 13.23 10.77
C ALA A 150 -1.53 14.46 11.27
N GLY A 151 -2.21 15.47 11.85
CA GLY A 151 -1.61 16.72 12.30
C GLY A 151 -1.23 17.67 11.17
N LEU A 152 -1.97 17.63 10.06
CA LEU A 152 -1.77 18.47 8.87
C LEU A 152 -2.89 19.50 8.71
N ASP A 153 -2.56 20.63 8.05
CA ASP A 153 -3.57 21.61 7.64
C ASP A 153 -4.42 21.03 6.49
N GLU A 154 -5.70 20.87 6.76
CA GLU A 154 -6.66 20.32 5.79
C GLU A 154 -6.84 21.19 4.55
N ARG A 155 -6.74 22.51 4.70
CA ARG A 155 -6.88 23.46 3.57
C ARG A 155 -5.69 23.32 2.63
N GLU A 156 -4.49 23.31 3.17
CA GLU A 156 -3.27 23.07 2.40
C GLU A 156 -3.37 21.76 1.62
N ILE A 157 -3.81 20.67 2.26
CA ILE A 157 -3.97 19.37 1.61
C ILE A 157 -4.95 19.49 0.43
N LEU A 158 -6.15 20.04 0.64
CA LEU A 158 -7.18 20.13 -0.40
C LEU A 158 -6.77 21.04 -1.57
N GLU A 159 -6.06 22.12 -1.29
CA GLU A 159 -5.55 23.02 -2.31
C GLU A 159 -4.43 22.39 -3.14
N LYS A 160 -3.51 21.68 -2.50
CA LYS A 160 -2.35 21.08 -3.18
C LYS A 160 -2.72 19.86 -4.04
N ILE A 161 -3.60 18.95 -3.58
CA ILE A 161 -3.91 17.70 -4.28
C ILE A 161 -4.55 17.89 -5.67
N VAL A 162 -5.12 19.05 -5.95
CA VAL A 162 -5.71 19.37 -7.26
C VAL A 162 -4.71 19.97 -8.24
N THR A 163 -3.52 20.34 -7.79
CA THR A 163 -2.50 20.95 -8.63
C THR A 163 -1.86 19.98 -9.62
N PRO A 164 -1.33 20.44 -10.76
CA PRO A 164 -0.63 19.60 -11.73
C PRO A 164 0.56 18.84 -11.12
N HIS A 165 1.27 19.45 -10.16
CA HIS A 165 2.44 18.88 -9.52
C HIS A 165 2.14 17.51 -8.86
N TYR A 166 1.14 17.44 -7.97
CA TYR A 166 0.81 16.17 -7.29
C TYR A 166 0.08 15.17 -8.19
N LYS A 167 -0.63 15.68 -9.22
CA LYS A 167 -1.16 14.80 -10.28
C LYS A 167 -0.03 14.08 -11.01
N GLN A 168 1.03 14.81 -11.35
CA GLN A 168 2.17 14.23 -12.06
C GLN A 168 2.97 13.30 -11.16
N LYS A 169 3.29 13.69 -9.91
CA LYS A 169 3.98 12.82 -8.95
C LYS A 169 3.32 11.43 -8.82
N LEU A 170 1.99 11.41 -8.65
CA LEU A 170 1.24 10.16 -8.52
C LEU A 170 1.29 9.34 -9.81
N ARG A 171 1.22 9.98 -10.97
CA ARG A 171 1.33 9.32 -12.28
C ARG A 171 2.71 8.72 -12.46
N ASP A 172 3.77 9.52 -12.26
CA ASP A 172 5.16 9.08 -12.45
C ASP A 172 5.49 7.85 -11.60
N ALA A 173 5.09 7.84 -10.33
CA ALA A 173 5.31 6.70 -9.46
C ALA A 173 4.50 5.46 -9.88
N THR A 174 3.30 5.65 -10.43
CA THR A 174 2.48 4.55 -10.96
C THR A 174 3.11 3.97 -12.22
N ASP A 175 3.57 4.83 -13.12
CA ASP A 175 4.25 4.44 -14.36
C ASP A 175 5.60 3.77 -14.07
N GLU A 176 6.37 4.29 -13.09
CA GLU A 176 7.62 3.68 -12.62
C GLU A 176 7.38 2.25 -12.09
N LEU A 177 6.35 2.05 -11.27
CA LEU A 177 6.00 0.72 -10.78
C LEU A 177 5.80 -0.26 -11.94
N MET A 178 5.00 0.13 -12.94
CA MET A 178 4.71 -0.73 -14.10
C MET A 178 5.96 -0.98 -14.95
N ALA A 179 6.78 0.05 -15.17
CA ALA A 179 8.03 -0.09 -15.94
C ALA A 179 9.02 -1.06 -15.28
N ARG A 180 8.99 -1.18 -13.95
CA ARG A 180 9.81 -2.12 -13.16
C ARG A 180 9.14 -3.48 -12.95
N GLY A 181 8.05 -3.78 -13.67
CA GLY A 181 7.36 -5.07 -13.63
C GLY A 181 6.34 -5.23 -12.51
N GLY A 182 6.02 -4.17 -11.75
CA GLY A 182 4.96 -4.20 -10.74
C GLY A 182 3.57 -4.24 -11.40
N PHE A 183 2.66 -4.98 -10.79
CA PHE A 183 1.33 -5.26 -11.36
C PHE A 183 0.17 -5.06 -10.38
N GLY A 184 0.43 -4.46 -9.22
CA GLY A 184 -0.60 -4.20 -8.21
C GLY A 184 -0.06 -3.61 -6.91
N SER A 185 -0.86 -3.66 -5.84
CA SER A 185 -0.53 -3.12 -4.53
C SER A 185 -0.91 -4.13 -3.42
N PRO A 186 -0.03 -4.37 -2.42
CA PRO A 186 1.31 -3.80 -2.28
C PRO A 186 2.33 -4.45 -3.21
N THR A 187 3.26 -3.65 -3.75
CA THR A 187 4.48 -4.13 -4.39
C THR A 187 5.68 -3.60 -3.61
N ILE A 188 6.66 -4.46 -3.38
CA ILE A 188 7.85 -4.15 -2.58
C ILE A 188 9.07 -4.46 -3.43
N PHE A 189 10.02 -3.52 -3.50
CA PHE A 189 11.34 -3.78 -4.06
C PHE A 189 12.38 -3.73 -2.94
N VAL A 190 13.24 -4.73 -2.88
CA VAL A 190 14.37 -4.78 -1.94
C VAL A 190 15.66 -4.52 -2.71
N GLU A 191 16.41 -3.50 -2.28
CA GLU A 191 17.73 -3.15 -2.87
C GLU A 191 17.71 -3.08 -4.42
N GLY A 192 16.81 -2.28 -4.97
CA GLY A 192 16.69 -2.11 -6.42
C GLY A 192 15.53 -2.91 -6.99
N ASP A 193 15.80 -3.97 -7.78
CA ASP A 193 14.75 -4.61 -8.58
C ASP A 193 14.27 -5.99 -8.07
N ASP A 194 14.61 -6.36 -6.84
CA ASP A 194 14.14 -7.60 -6.23
C ASP A 194 12.69 -7.45 -5.78
N LEU A 195 11.74 -7.86 -6.63
CA LEU A 195 10.31 -7.61 -6.53
C LEU A 195 9.58 -8.66 -5.70
N TYR A 196 8.77 -8.19 -4.78
CA TYR A 196 7.81 -8.99 -3.98
C TYR A 196 6.41 -8.38 -4.09
N PHE A 197 5.38 -9.22 -4.12
CA PHE A 197 3.99 -8.78 -4.22
C PHE A 197 3.12 -9.45 -3.17
N GLY A 198 2.35 -8.65 -2.44
CA GLY A 198 1.33 -9.11 -1.51
C GLY A 198 1.74 -9.08 -0.03
N ASN A 199 0.73 -9.12 0.83
CA ASN A 199 0.89 -9.14 2.29
C ASN A 199 1.51 -10.46 2.81
N ASP A 200 1.25 -11.55 2.12
CA ASP A 200 1.68 -12.90 2.49
C ASP A 200 3.14 -13.21 2.12
N ARG A 201 3.85 -12.27 1.49
CA ARG A 201 5.28 -12.39 1.15
C ARG A 201 6.22 -11.68 2.12
N LEU A 202 5.71 -11.06 3.17
CA LEU A 202 6.51 -10.25 4.08
C LEU A 202 7.61 -11.05 4.81
N GLU A 203 7.39 -12.34 5.07
CA GLU A 203 8.44 -13.21 5.64
C GLU A 203 9.60 -13.42 4.67
N VAL A 204 9.31 -13.51 3.36
CA VAL A 204 10.35 -13.63 2.31
C VAL A 204 11.08 -12.29 2.15
N VAL A 205 10.36 -11.17 2.25
CA VAL A 205 10.98 -9.82 2.27
C VAL A 205 11.91 -9.67 3.46
N ALA A 206 11.50 -10.12 4.65
CA ALA A 206 12.32 -10.09 5.85
C ALA A 206 13.63 -10.90 5.68
N ASP A 207 13.53 -12.09 5.10
CA ASP A 207 14.70 -12.93 4.78
C ASP A 207 15.63 -12.24 3.77
N ALA A 208 15.08 -11.65 2.70
CA ALA A 208 15.86 -10.92 1.72
C ALA A 208 16.64 -9.74 2.35
N LEU A 209 15.98 -8.97 3.20
CA LEU A 209 16.60 -7.86 3.93
C LEU A 209 17.73 -8.34 4.86
N ARG A 210 17.52 -9.43 5.63
CA ARG A 210 18.55 -10.01 6.51
C ARG A 210 19.77 -10.49 5.73
N ARG A 211 19.58 -11.21 4.62
CA ARG A 211 20.69 -11.67 3.75
C ARG A 211 21.54 -10.51 3.23
N ARG A 212 20.89 -9.41 2.82
CA ARG A 212 21.58 -8.21 2.32
C ARG A 212 22.33 -7.47 3.43
N SER A 213 21.74 -7.36 4.61
CA SER A 213 22.40 -6.77 5.78
C SER A 213 23.67 -7.53 6.15
N ASN A 214 23.63 -8.85 6.21
CA ASN A 214 24.78 -9.70 6.53
C ASN A 214 25.88 -9.57 5.48
N ALA A 215 25.55 -9.60 4.18
CA ALA A 215 26.52 -9.44 3.11
C ALA A 215 27.19 -8.05 3.10
N SER A 216 26.52 -7.00 3.58
CA SER A 216 27.10 -5.68 3.71
C SER A 216 28.09 -5.59 4.90
N VAL A 217 27.78 -6.26 6.00
CA VAL A 217 28.68 -6.37 7.16
C VAL A 217 29.95 -7.15 6.82
N GLU A 218 29.82 -8.29 6.14
CA GLU A 218 30.95 -9.10 5.71
C GLU A 218 31.91 -8.31 4.80
N ARG A 219 31.39 -7.55 3.84
CA ARG A 219 32.20 -6.70 2.95
C ARG A 219 32.95 -5.60 3.73
N SER A 220 32.30 -4.97 4.71
CA SER A 220 32.95 -3.95 5.54
C SER A 220 34.10 -4.53 6.36
N ILE A 221 33.93 -5.72 6.93
CA ILE A 221 34.99 -6.41 7.71
C ILE A 221 36.19 -6.76 6.82
N ILE A 222 35.95 -7.24 5.60
CA ILE A 222 37.02 -7.58 4.65
C ILE A 222 37.81 -6.31 4.25
N GLN A 223 37.10 -5.20 3.95
CA GLN A 223 37.75 -3.93 3.59
C GLN A 223 38.58 -3.33 4.73
N GLU A 224 38.13 -3.47 5.99
CA GLU A 224 38.87 -3.01 7.16
C GLU A 224 40.09 -3.90 7.46
N ALA A 225 40.05 -5.17 7.07
CA ALA A 225 41.19 -6.10 7.24
C ALA A 225 42.28 -5.95 6.16
N GLU A 226 41.94 -5.35 5.01
CA GLU A 226 42.83 -5.10 3.88
C GLU A 226 43.46 -3.69 3.89
N ALA A 227 43.04 -2.80 4.81
CA ALA A 227 43.51 -1.42 4.95
C ALA A 227 44.55 -1.27 6.07
#